data_21420ab443f511b18e054dc1c0caf326
#
_entry.id   21420ab443f511b18e054dc1c0caf326
#
_cell.length_a   1.000
_cell.length_b   1.000
_cell.length_c   1.000
_cell.angle_alpha   90.00
_cell.angle_beta   90.00
_cell.angle_gamma   90.00
#
_symmetry.space_group_name_H-M   'P 1'
#
loop_
_entity.id
_entity.type
_entity.pdbx_description
1 polymer ?
#
loop_
_entity_poly.entity_id
_entity_poly.type
_entity_poly.pdbx_seq_one_letter_code
_entity_poly.pdbx_strand_id
1 'polypeptide(L)'
;MKSVSKAEDALQALEEIRKNSGEMDTLGLSNDVISTFCELDVNLFHAISEAQTNHRQLCERLGSEIMMTNESELVSILQEDYVNFYAPATVNPYIALAARGPWIVTSHGAVVHDNGGYGMLGAGHGPSTVIDAMSQ
;
A
#
# COMPACT_ATOMS: atom_id res chain seq x y z
N MET A 1 4.01 16.47 26.76
CA MET A 1 3.49 15.58 25.71
C MET A 1 4.70 14.92 25.04
N LYS A 2 4.79 13.58 25.08
CA LYS A 2 5.80 12.88 24.28
C LYS A 2 5.43 13.08 22.81
N SER A 3 6.34 13.63 22.01
CA SER A 3 6.23 13.60 20.56
C SER A 3 6.24 12.13 20.16
N VAL A 4 5.15 11.63 19.59
CA VAL A 4 5.10 10.28 19.02
C VAL A 4 6.09 10.25 17.86
N SER A 5 6.89 9.21 17.73
CA SER A 5 7.85 9.10 16.62
C SER A 5 7.10 8.79 15.32
N LYS A 6 7.68 9.19 14.17
CA LYS A 6 7.09 8.84 12.85
C LYS A 6 6.93 7.33 12.69
N ALA A 7 7.85 6.56 13.24
CA ALA A 7 7.79 5.10 13.21
C ALA A 7 6.60 4.56 14.02
N GLU A 8 6.34 5.12 15.21
CA GLU A 8 5.19 4.72 16.04
C GLU A 8 3.86 5.03 15.33
N ASP A 9 3.72 6.24 14.76
CA ASP A 9 2.54 6.64 13.99
C ASP A 9 2.32 5.72 12.78
N ALA A 10 3.39 5.40 12.04
CA ALA A 10 3.34 4.52 10.89
C ALA A 10 2.93 3.09 11.26
N LEU A 11 3.49 2.53 12.32
CA LEU A 11 3.12 1.19 12.80
C LEU A 11 1.69 1.14 13.29
N GLN A 12 1.21 2.18 13.97
CA GLN A 12 -0.18 2.28 14.38
C GLN A 12 -1.13 2.34 13.19
N ALA A 13 -0.78 3.09 12.13
CA ALA A 13 -1.56 3.15 10.90
C ALA A 13 -1.64 1.79 10.20
N LEU A 14 -0.52 1.05 10.12
CA LEU A 14 -0.51 -0.30 9.56
C LEU A 14 -1.31 -1.30 10.40
N GLU A 15 -1.25 -1.19 11.73
CA GLU A 15 -2.05 -2.03 12.63
C GLU A 15 -3.55 -1.79 12.42
N GLU A 16 -3.98 -0.54 12.23
CA GLU A 16 -5.36 -0.21 11.89
C GLU A 16 -5.80 -0.84 10.56
N ILE A 17 -4.98 -0.75 9.52
CA ILE A 17 -5.26 -1.41 8.23
C ILE A 17 -5.42 -2.91 8.43
N ARG A 18 -4.43 -3.57 9.04
CA ARG A 18 -4.41 -5.03 9.28
C ARG A 18 -5.58 -5.52 10.11
N LYS A 19 -5.99 -4.75 11.12
CA LYS A 19 -7.12 -5.08 11.98
C LYS A 19 -8.46 -5.02 11.26
N ASN A 20 -8.58 -4.16 10.25
CA ASN A 20 -9.79 -3.95 9.47
C ASN A 20 -9.72 -4.58 8.07
N SER A 21 -8.83 -5.54 7.89
CA SER A 21 -8.65 -6.37 6.70
C SER A 21 -8.64 -7.83 7.09
N GLY A 22 -8.88 -8.71 6.12
CA GLY A 22 -8.77 -10.16 6.33
C GLY A 22 -7.32 -10.66 6.37
N GLU A 23 -7.14 -11.94 6.10
CA GLU A 23 -5.83 -12.57 6.07
C GLU A 23 -4.96 -12.02 4.95
N MET A 24 -3.73 -11.65 5.30
CA MET A 24 -2.74 -11.10 4.37
C MET A 24 -1.91 -12.23 3.77
N ASP A 25 -1.95 -12.37 2.45
CA ASP A 25 -1.17 -13.37 1.70
C ASP A 25 0.21 -12.82 1.30
N THR A 26 0.31 -11.50 1.09
CA THR A 26 1.55 -10.85 0.67
C THR A 26 2.57 -10.81 1.81
N LEU A 27 3.74 -11.40 1.59
CA LEU A 27 4.86 -11.33 2.52
C LEU A 27 5.53 -9.95 2.45
N GLY A 28 5.17 -9.07 3.37
CA GLY A 28 5.74 -7.74 3.50
C GLY A 28 6.98 -7.67 4.39
N LEU A 29 7.53 -6.47 4.51
CA LEU A 29 8.63 -6.17 5.44
C LEU A 29 8.18 -6.31 6.90
N SER A 30 9.11 -6.69 7.78
CA SER A 30 8.85 -6.75 9.22
C SER A 30 8.68 -5.34 9.83
N ASN A 31 7.97 -5.26 10.95
CA ASN A 31 7.76 -3.99 11.66
C ASN A 31 9.07 -3.31 12.07
N ASP A 32 10.12 -4.07 12.43
CA ASP A 32 11.43 -3.52 12.80
C ASP A 32 12.10 -2.83 11.62
N VAL A 33 12.03 -3.45 10.43
CA VAL A 33 12.54 -2.87 9.18
C VAL A 33 11.74 -1.63 8.82
N ILE A 34 10.41 -1.69 8.86
CA ILE A 34 9.52 -0.55 8.59
C ILE A 34 9.83 0.60 9.53
N SER A 35 9.95 0.35 10.83
CA SER A 35 10.28 1.34 11.84
C SER A 35 11.59 2.07 11.53
N THR A 36 12.63 1.31 11.19
CA THR A 36 13.94 1.85 10.83
C THR A 36 13.85 2.75 9.59
N PHE A 37 13.18 2.29 8.55
CA PHE A 37 13.09 3.04 7.29
C PHE A 37 12.15 4.24 7.37
N CYS A 38 11.11 4.24 8.21
CA CYS A 38 10.27 5.42 8.43
C CYS A 38 11.04 6.63 8.99
N GLU A 39 12.13 6.40 9.72
CA GLU A 39 12.99 7.48 10.20
C GLU A 39 13.99 7.97 9.13
N LEU A 40 14.34 7.10 8.18
CA LEU A 40 15.36 7.37 7.15
C LEU A 40 14.75 7.90 5.84
N ASP A 41 13.55 7.47 5.48
CA ASP A 41 12.88 7.80 4.22
C ASP A 41 11.45 8.28 4.46
N VAL A 42 11.24 9.57 4.30
CA VAL A 42 9.93 10.21 4.44
C VAL A 42 8.88 9.64 3.47
N ASN A 43 9.29 9.10 2.31
CA ASN A 43 8.36 8.51 1.36
C ASN A 43 7.64 7.30 1.94
N LEU A 44 8.33 6.47 2.75
CA LEU A 44 7.68 5.35 3.42
C LEU A 44 6.59 5.82 4.39
N PHE A 45 6.90 6.82 5.22
CA PHE A 45 5.93 7.39 6.15
C PHE A 45 4.70 7.95 5.40
N HIS A 46 4.93 8.69 4.31
CA HIS A 46 3.84 9.24 3.50
C HIS A 46 3.02 8.14 2.82
N ALA A 47 3.65 7.10 2.29
CA ALA A 47 2.94 5.97 1.69
C ALA A 47 2.02 5.27 2.70
N ILE A 48 2.49 5.05 3.93
CA ILE A 48 1.69 4.41 4.99
C ILE A 48 0.52 5.32 5.41
N SER A 49 0.75 6.61 5.60
CA SER A 49 -0.30 7.57 5.98
C SER A 49 -1.38 7.70 4.89
N GLU A 50 -0.97 7.72 3.63
CA GLU A 50 -1.88 7.74 2.48
C GLU A 50 -2.66 6.44 2.37
N ALA A 51 -1.99 5.28 2.57
CA ALA A 51 -2.64 3.98 2.55
C ALA A 51 -3.72 3.86 3.64
N GLN A 52 -3.47 4.36 4.85
CA GLN A 52 -4.47 4.39 5.92
C GLN A 52 -5.71 5.18 5.52
N THR A 53 -5.52 6.35 4.92
CA THR A 53 -6.63 7.18 4.43
C THR A 53 -7.41 6.47 3.33
N ASN A 54 -6.72 5.90 2.34
CA ASN A 54 -7.33 5.19 1.23
C ASN A 54 -8.04 3.90 1.70
N HIS A 55 -7.49 3.21 2.70
CA HIS A 55 -8.12 2.04 3.30
C HIS A 55 -9.47 2.38 3.95
N ARG A 56 -9.53 3.45 4.73
CA ARG A 56 -10.78 3.92 5.34
C ARG A 56 -11.83 4.24 4.28
N GLN A 57 -11.46 4.96 3.22
CA GLN A 57 -12.36 5.26 2.10
C GLN A 57 -12.82 4.00 1.38
N LEU A 58 -11.95 3.01 1.22
CA LEU A 58 -12.29 1.74 0.60
C LEU A 58 -13.27 0.94 1.47
N CYS A 59 -13.07 0.91 2.79
CA CYS A 59 -14.02 0.32 3.74
C CYS A 59 -15.40 0.97 3.68
N GLU A 60 -15.46 2.30 3.58
CA GLU A 60 -16.73 3.03 3.45
C GLU A 60 -17.44 2.70 2.13
N ARG A 61 -16.69 2.52 1.04
CA ARG A 61 -17.25 2.26 -0.29
C ARG A 61 -17.67 0.81 -0.52
N LEU A 62 -16.89 -0.16 -0.06
CA LEU A 62 -17.12 -1.60 -0.30
C LEU A 62 -17.85 -2.29 0.85
N GLY A 63 -17.76 -1.75 2.05
CA GLY A 63 -18.26 -2.36 3.27
C GLY A 63 -17.22 -3.25 3.96
N SER A 64 -17.36 -3.39 5.28
CA SER A 64 -16.43 -4.14 6.12
C SER A 64 -16.39 -5.64 5.80
N GLU A 65 -17.50 -6.23 5.36
CA GLU A 65 -17.55 -7.65 5.02
C GLU A 65 -16.60 -7.99 3.87
N ILE A 66 -16.58 -7.17 2.82
CA ILE A 66 -15.69 -7.35 1.66
C ILE A 66 -14.23 -7.11 2.08
N MET A 67 -13.98 -6.08 2.86
CA MET A 67 -12.63 -5.76 3.31
C MET A 67 -12.03 -6.80 4.27
N MET A 68 -12.86 -7.57 4.96
CA MET A 68 -12.45 -8.67 5.84
C MET A 68 -12.24 -10.00 5.12
N THR A 69 -12.39 -10.07 3.81
CA THR A 69 -11.99 -11.25 3.03
C THR A 69 -10.46 -11.36 2.98
N ASN A 70 -9.93 -12.55 2.68
CA ASN A 70 -8.48 -12.67 2.48
C ASN A 70 -8.01 -11.87 1.26
N GLU A 71 -6.72 -11.60 1.19
CA GLU A 71 -6.14 -10.71 0.17
C GLU A 71 -6.40 -11.20 -1.26
N SER A 72 -6.25 -12.50 -1.52
CA SER A 72 -6.48 -13.09 -2.84
C SER A 72 -7.96 -13.05 -3.25
N GLU A 73 -8.87 -13.19 -2.31
CA GLU A 73 -10.30 -13.07 -2.55
C GLU A 73 -10.69 -11.62 -2.87
N LEU A 74 -10.17 -10.63 -2.12
CA LEU A 74 -10.38 -9.22 -2.42
C LEU A 74 -9.86 -8.85 -3.81
N VAL A 75 -8.70 -9.34 -4.21
CA VAL A 75 -8.16 -9.17 -5.57
C VAL A 75 -9.13 -9.70 -6.60
N SER A 76 -9.69 -10.90 -6.39
CA SER A 76 -10.63 -11.53 -7.30
C SER A 76 -11.93 -10.73 -7.42
N ILE A 77 -12.49 -10.28 -6.30
CA ILE A 77 -13.71 -9.46 -6.27
C ILE A 77 -13.52 -8.15 -7.05
N LEU A 78 -12.41 -7.45 -6.82
CA LEU A 78 -12.17 -6.15 -7.43
C LEU A 78 -11.78 -6.24 -8.91
N GLN A 79 -11.40 -7.42 -9.39
CA GLN A 79 -11.00 -7.66 -10.78
C GLN A 79 -12.06 -8.39 -11.61
N GLU A 80 -13.19 -8.73 -11.01
CA GLU A 80 -14.25 -9.53 -11.67
C GLU A 80 -14.69 -8.92 -13.00
N ASP A 81 -14.82 -7.60 -13.06
CA ASP A 81 -15.30 -6.86 -14.26
C ASP A 81 -14.16 -6.37 -15.16
N TYR A 82 -12.89 -6.65 -14.84
CA TYR A 82 -11.79 -6.23 -15.70
C TYR A 82 -11.60 -7.17 -16.90
N VAL A 83 -11.51 -6.57 -18.08
CA VAL A 83 -11.00 -7.27 -19.26
C VAL A 83 -9.49 -7.47 -19.07
N ASN A 84 -9.12 -8.65 -18.60
CA ASN A 84 -7.72 -8.96 -18.38
C ASN A 84 -7.03 -9.24 -19.71
N PHE A 85 -6.10 -8.37 -20.09
CA PHE A 85 -5.30 -8.49 -21.31
C PHE A 85 -4.23 -9.59 -21.22
N TYR A 86 -3.84 -9.96 -20.00
CA TYR A 86 -2.85 -10.99 -19.71
C TYR A 86 -3.50 -12.30 -19.28
N ALA A 87 -2.73 -13.39 -19.34
CA ALA A 87 -3.20 -14.69 -18.85
C ALA A 87 -3.59 -14.61 -17.36
N PRO A 88 -4.57 -15.40 -16.90
CA PRO A 88 -5.02 -15.39 -15.50
C PRO A 88 -3.90 -15.57 -14.46
N ALA A 89 -2.82 -16.28 -14.84
CA ALA A 89 -1.64 -16.47 -13.98
C ALA A 89 -0.79 -15.21 -13.76
N THR A 90 -1.07 -14.11 -14.47
CA THR A 90 -0.35 -12.84 -14.36
C THR A 90 -1.14 -11.75 -13.65
N VAL A 91 -2.18 -12.13 -12.91
CA VAL A 91 -2.97 -11.22 -12.07
C VAL A 91 -2.08 -10.65 -10.97
N ASN A 92 -2.23 -9.34 -10.67
CA ASN A 92 -1.55 -8.73 -9.53
C ASN A 92 -1.89 -9.49 -8.24
N PRO A 93 -0.90 -9.86 -7.44
CA PRO A 93 -1.13 -10.66 -6.23
C PRO A 93 -1.74 -9.85 -5.08
N TYR A 94 -1.77 -8.53 -5.16
CA TYR A 94 -2.30 -7.62 -4.13
C TYR A 94 -2.92 -6.37 -4.73
N ILE A 95 -3.71 -5.67 -3.92
CA ILE A 95 -4.22 -4.33 -4.23
C ILE A 95 -3.32 -3.30 -3.56
N ALA A 96 -2.67 -2.45 -4.35
CA ALA A 96 -1.90 -1.32 -3.84
C ALA A 96 -2.83 -0.19 -3.40
N LEU A 97 -2.74 0.26 -2.15
CA LEU A 97 -3.48 1.42 -1.62
C LEU A 97 -2.72 2.72 -1.81
N ALA A 98 -1.41 2.68 -1.65
CA ALA A 98 -0.54 3.82 -1.85
C ALA A 98 0.85 3.36 -2.27
N ALA A 99 1.54 4.24 -3.02
CA ALA A 99 2.93 4.02 -3.40
C ALA A 99 3.68 5.35 -3.48
N ARG A 100 4.86 5.42 -2.85
CA ARG A 100 5.75 6.59 -2.85
C ARG A 100 7.21 6.14 -2.92
N GLY A 101 7.99 6.75 -3.84
CA GLY A 101 9.35 6.30 -4.09
C GLY A 101 9.39 4.79 -4.40
N PRO A 102 10.17 3.98 -3.71
CA PRO A 102 10.20 2.54 -3.90
C PRO A 102 9.18 1.77 -3.05
N TRP A 103 8.34 2.43 -2.28
CA TRP A 103 7.47 1.81 -1.29
C TRP A 103 6.05 1.64 -1.80
N ILE A 104 5.49 0.44 -1.61
CA ILE A 104 4.08 0.11 -1.87
C ILE A 104 3.46 -0.38 -0.55
N VAL A 105 2.25 0.08 -0.25
CA VAL A 105 1.44 -0.41 0.87
C VAL A 105 0.17 -1.05 0.32
N THR A 106 -0.08 -2.31 0.68
CA THR A 106 -1.21 -3.09 0.18
C THR A 106 -2.49 -2.88 1.00
N SER A 107 -3.62 -3.33 0.46
CA SER A 107 -4.94 -3.30 1.11
C SER A 107 -4.97 -4.04 2.45
N HIS A 108 -4.11 -5.03 2.65
CA HIS A 108 -4.02 -5.82 3.87
C HIS A 108 -2.84 -5.38 4.77
N GLY A 109 -2.20 -4.23 4.45
CA GLY A 109 -1.16 -3.62 5.29
C GLY A 109 0.21 -4.28 5.17
N ALA A 110 0.49 -4.99 4.07
CA ALA A 110 1.86 -5.35 3.73
C ALA A 110 2.60 -4.12 3.19
N VAL A 111 3.85 -3.95 3.60
CA VAL A 111 4.78 -2.96 3.03
C VAL A 111 5.77 -3.71 2.15
N VAL A 112 5.84 -3.32 0.89
CA VAL A 112 6.69 -3.94 -0.12
C VAL A 112 7.67 -2.90 -0.66
N HIS A 113 8.92 -3.31 -0.87
CA HIS A 113 9.92 -2.49 -1.56
C HIS A 113 9.95 -2.90 -3.04
N ASP A 114 9.55 -1.99 -3.91
CA ASP A 114 9.53 -2.23 -5.36
C ASP A 114 10.89 -1.95 -5.99
N ASN A 115 11.58 -3.02 -6.32
CA ASN A 115 12.87 -2.97 -7.03
C ASN A 115 12.71 -3.20 -8.54
N GLY A 116 11.50 -3.52 -9.00
CA GLY A 116 11.30 -4.24 -10.25
C GLY A 116 10.96 -3.41 -11.47
N GLY A 117 10.57 -2.22 -11.37
CA GLY A 117 9.99 -1.31 -12.38
C GLY A 117 10.43 -1.42 -13.86
N TYR A 118 11.08 -2.48 -14.28
CA TYR A 118 11.60 -2.72 -15.65
C TYR A 118 12.33 -1.50 -16.24
N GLY A 119 12.95 -0.67 -15.38
CA GLY A 119 13.59 0.58 -15.80
C GLY A 119 12.63 1.72 -16.17
N MET A 120 11.33 1.50 -16.08
CA MET A 120 10.34 2.52 -16.45
C MET A 120 10.01 3.52 -15.32
N LEU A 121 10.28 3.15 -14.08
CA LEU A 121 10.00 3.96 -12.89
C LEU A 121 11.28 4.46 -12.21
N GLY A 122 12.24 4.95 -12.98
CA GLY A 122 13.49 5.50 -12.42
C GLY A 122 13.30 6.66 -11.44
N ALA A 123 12.16 7.33 -11.48
CA ALA A 123 11.78 8.39 -10.53
C ALA A 123 10.99 7.88 -9.30
N GLY A 124 10.68 6.56 -9.24
CA GLY A 124 9.84 5.97 -8.21
C GLY A 124 8.34 6.26 -8.39
N HIS A 125 7.54 5.77 -7.45
CA HIS A 125 6.11 6.03 -7.40
C HIS A 125 5.80 7.45 -6.92
N GLY A 126 4.85 8.13 -7.56
CA GLY A 126 4.36 9.45 -7.18
C GLY A 126 5.45 10.55 -7.09
N PRO A 127 6.36 10.70 -8.07
CA PRO A 127 7.44 11.66 -8.01
C PRO A 127 6.88 13.09 -8.08
N SER A 128 6.96 13.83 -6.97
CA SER A 128 6.37 15.18 -6.85
C SER A 128 6.89 16.13 -7.92
N THR A 129 8.18 16.08 -8.21
CA THR A 129 8.81 16.93 -9.23
C THR A 129 8.23 16.72 -10.64
N VAL A 130 7.89 15.48 -10.99
CA VAL A 130 7.26 15.16 -12.29
C VAL A 130 5.79 15.58 -12.28
N ILE A 131 5.07 15.30 -11.19
CA ILE A 131 3.65 15.67 -11.05
C ILE A 131 3.50 17.19 -11.12
N ASP A 132 4.34 17.93 -10.40
CA ASP A 132 4.33 19.40 -10.38
C ASP A 132 4.63 19.98 -11.77
N ALA A 133 5.58 19.39 -12.51
CA ALA A 133 5.90 19.80 -13.88
C ALA A 133 4.76 19.53 -14.88
N MET A 134 3.97 18.47 -14.66
CA MET A 134 2.82 18.14 -15.51
C MET A 134 1.58 18.97 -15.19
N SER A 135 1.52 19.61 -14.02
CA SER A 135 0.39 20.40 -13.54
C SER A 135 0.46 21.88 -13.93
N GLN A 136 1.57 22.32 -14.54
CA GLN A 136 1.77 23.68 -15.06
C GLN A 136 1.32 23.79 -16.52
#